data_803782e6516f1f68ebc777956c7e9305
#
_entry.id   803782e6516f1f68ebc777956c7e9305
#
_cell.length_a   1.000
_cell.length_b   1.000
_cell.length_c   1.000
_cell.angle_alpha   90.00
_cell.angle_beta   90.00
_cell.angle_gamma   90.00
#
_symmetry.space_group_name_H-M   'P 1'
#
loop_
_entity.id
_entity.type
_entity.pdbx_description
1 polymer ?
#
loop_
_entity_poly.entity_id
_entity_poly.type
_entity_poly.pdbx_seq_one_letter_code
_entity_poly.pdbx_strand_id
1 'polypeptide(L)'
;MSSIVQRCAALAVAMGCAFGAQAEVVIGVDVSTTGPAAAIGIQTNNAIRLWPSTLGGQPARYVVLDDGTDVSRAVKNMRKLTSEDKVDAIVGPNTTAAALAGLDVLAETGTPMVALAASAVIVEPTSDPKRAWAFKMPQNDSLMASVLAQDMKKKGVKSVAFIGFADSYGDSWWKEFSAAAQAAGLQIVAQERFQRTDASVMGQALKVIGAKPDAVLIAGAGTPSALPQKTLLERGYKGPIYQTHGIGTLEFLQVGGRDVEGTLFPTGPAVVARELPANNPVKKVAMDFADKYEAEHGAHSLTQFAGDAYGAWMLLDSAVARALKTGAKPGTAEFRKALRDALENTRDLAVPNGVLNITPKDHQGFDERARVMGVIKDGKFSYAGQP
;
A
#
# COMPACT_ATOMS: atom_id res chain seq x y z
N MET A 1 58.35 -23.33 -37.94
CA MET A 1 58.04 -22.73 -36.62
C MET A 1 56.89 -21.72 -36.64
N SER A 2 56.15 -21.57 -37.75
CA SER A 2 55.13 -20.51 -37.91
C SER A 2 53.68 -20.99 -37.68
N SER A 3 53.40 -22.31 -37.59
CA SER A 3 52.05 -22.85 -37.49
C SER A 3 51.54 -23.11 -36.04
N ILE A 4 52.44 -23.17 -35.07
CA ILE A 4 52.12 -23.43 -33.67
C ILE A 4 51.73 -22.14 -32.94
N VAL A 5 52.33 -21.00 -33.31
CA VAL A 5 52.05 -19.68 -32.71
C VAL A 5 50.65 -19.15 -33.10
N GLN A 6 50.19 -19.48 -34.33
CA GLN A 6 48.86 -19.06 -34.79
C GLN A 6 47.70 -19.87 -34.13
N ARG A 7 47.93 -21.09 -33.70
CA ARG A 7 46.89 -21.90 -32.98
C ARG A 7 46.75 -21.55 -31.53
N CYS A 8 47.78 -21.04 -30.87
CA CYS A 8 47.68 -20.56 -29.48
C CYS A 8 47.01 -19.18 -29.37
N ALA A 9 47.13 -18.31 -30.38
CA ALA A 9 46.46 -17.02 -30.39
C ALA A 9 44.92 -17.13 -30.59
N ALA A 10 44.46 -18.13 -31.34
CA ALA A 10 43.00 -18.37 -31.54
C ALA A 10 42.29 -18.94 -30.32
N LEU A 11 43.00 -19.65 -29.42
CA LEU A 11 42.42 -20.17 -28.18
C LEU A 11 42.32 -19.10 -27.06
N ALA A 12 43.18 -18.08 -27.08
CA ALA A 12 43.17 -17.01 -26.08
C ALA A 12 42.05 -15.97 -26.30
N VAL A 13 41.52 -15.83 -27.51
CA VAL A 13 40.40 -14.91 -27.84
C VAL A 13 39.04 -15.52 -27.53
N ALA A 14 38.91 -16.84 -27.47
CA ALA A 14 37.66 -17.51 -27.15
C ALA A 14 37.34 -17.56 -25.64
N MET A 15 38.27 -17.22 -24.74
CA MET A 15 38.11 -17.25 -23.29
C MET A 15 37.74 -15.89 -22.68
N GLY A 16 37.59 -14.83 -23.51
CA GLY A 16 37.40 -13.44 -23.09
C GLY A 16 35.93 -12.94 -23.03
N CYS A 17 34.93 -13.72 -23.44
CA CYS A 17 33.53 -13.22 -23.57
C CYS A 17 32.49 -14.06 -22.82
N ALA A 18 32.87 -14.82 -21.80
CA ALA A 18 31.88 -15.30 -20.83
C ALA A 18 31.67 -14.24 -19.73
N PHE A 19 31.36 -13.01 -20.10
CA PHE A 19 30.55 -12.17 -19.23
C PHE A 19 29.21 -12.90 -19.11
N GLY A 20 29.06 -13.70 -18.06
CA GLY A 20 27.79 -14.31 -17.73
C GLY A 20 26.73 -13.21 -17.77
N ALA A 21 25.79 -13.31 -18.70
CA ALA A 21 24.61 -12.46 -18.69
C ALA A 21 24.00 -12.61 -17.30
N GLN A 22 24.24 -11.62 -16.46
CA GLN A 22 23.69 -11.59 -15.10
C GLN A 22 22.19 -11.54 -15.28
N ALA A 23 21.47 -12.57 -14.79
CA ALA A 23 20.04 -12.66 -15.02
C ALA A 23 19.35 -11.46 -14.35
N GLU A 24 18.66 -10.67 -15.15
CA GLU A 24 17.90 -9.50 -14.71
C GLU A 24 16.71 -9.93 -13.86
N VAL A 25 16.47 -9.26 -12.74
CA VAL A 25 15.24 -9.43 -11.96
C VAL A 25 14.14 -8.57 -12.59
N VAL A 26 13.03 -9.18 -12.97
CA VAL A 26 11.92 -8.46 -13.61
C VAL A 26 10.74 -8.35 -12.65
N ILE A 27 10.35 -7.13 -12.33
CA ILE A 27 9.18 -6.84 -11.48
C ILE A 27 8.08 -6.24 -12.32
N GLY A 28 6.92 -6.88 -12.30
CA GLY A 28 5.68 -6.31 -12.83
C GLY A 28 5.07 -5.32 -11.83
N VAL A 29 4.51 -4.26 -12.34
CA VAL A 29 3.81 -3.26 -11.54
C VAL A 29 2.44 -3.02 -12.15
N ASP A 30 1.38 -3.24 -11.37
CA ASP A 30 0.00 -2.94 -11.77
C ASP A 30 -0.54 -1.84 -10.84
N VAL A 31 -0.85 -0.67 -11.38
CA VAL A 31 -1.23 0.51 -10.58
C VAL A 31 -2.36 1.29 -11.25
N SER A 32 -3.23 1.90 -10.46
CA SER A 32 -4.38 2.68 -10.94
C SER A 32 -3.97 4.14 -11.22
N THR A 33 -3.19 4.41 -12.27
CA THR A 33 -2.79 5.80 -12.61
C THR A 33 -3.90 6.60 -13.27
N THR A 34 -4.98 5.95 -13.68
CA THR A 34 -6.21 6.56 -14.19
C THR A 34 -7.45 6.02 -13.47
N GLY A 35 -8.61 6.64 -13.69
CA GLY A 35 -9.88 6.23 -13.06
C GLY A 35 -10.06 6.76 -11.62
N PRO A 36 -11.08 6.26 -10.89
CA PRO A 36 -11.44 6.77 -9.55
C PRO A 36 -10.37 6.65 -8.46
N ALA A 37 -9.38 5.76 -8.63
CA ALA A 37 -8.24 5.63 -7.72
C ALA A 37 -6.96 6.34 -8.22
N ALA A 38 -7.03 7.17 -9.25
CA ALA A 38 -5.87 7.80 -9.87
C ALA A 38 -5.00 8.60 -8.88
N ALA A 39 -5.60 9.29 -7.92
CA ALA A 39 -4.87 10.01 -6.88
C ALA A 39 -3.92 9.10 -6.08
N ILE A 40 -4.30 7.84 -5.88
CA ILE A 40 -3.49 6.82 -5.22
C ILE A 40 -2.40 6.31 -6.16
N GLY A 41 -2.79 5.87 -7.36
CA GLY A 41 -1.88 5.26 -8.33
C GLY A 41 -0.81 6.21 -8.85
N ILE A 42 -1.11 7.49 -9.01
CA ILE A 42 -0.13 8.52 -9.41
C ILE A 42 0.97 8.65 -8.35
N GLN A 43 0.61 8.75 -7.06
CA GLN A 43 1.58 8.85 -5.96
C GLN A 43 2.44 7.59 -5.84
N THR A 44 1.81 6.43 -6.01
CA THR A 44 2.49 5.13 -6.09
C THR A 44 3.52 5.13 -7.23
N ASN A 45 3.10 5.52 -8.44
CA ASN A 45 3.96 5.53 -9.63
C ASN A 45 5.12 6.53 -9.50
N ASN A 46 4.89 7.68 -8.86
CA ASN A 46 5.94 8.65 -8.57
C ASN A 46 7.07 8.03 -7.71
N ALA A 47 6.70 7.24 -6.68
CA ALA A 47 7.68 6.54 -5.87
C ALA A 47 8.39 5.41 -6.63
N ILE A 48 7.69 4.69 -7.53
CA ILE A 48 8.27 3.62 -8.36
C ILE A 48 9.36 4.18 -9.29
N ARG A 49 9.19 5.38 -9.82
CA ARG A 49 10.21 6.05 -10.65
C ARG A 49 11.50 6.36 -9.89
N LEU A 50 11.47 6.37 -8.57
CA LEU A 50 12.65 6.55 -7.71
C LEU A 50 13.31 5.23 -7.31
N TRP A 51 12.77 4.08 -7.74
CA TRP A 51 13.37 2.80 -7.43
C TRP A 51 14.74 2.66 -8.10
N PRO A 52 15.75 2.15 -7.41
CA PRO A 52 17.04 1.82 -8.03
C PRO A 52 16.89 0.82 -9.16
N SER A 53 17.80 0.88 -10.14
CA SER A 53 17.87 -0.07 -11.25
C SER A 53 18.47 -1.44 -10.86
N THR A 54 18.52 -1.72 -9.54
CA THR A 54 19.02 -2.98 -8.99
C THR A 54 18.09 -3.49 -7.90
N LEU A 55 18.00 -4.82 -7.74
CA LEU A 55 17.33 -5.52 -6.65
C LEU A 55 18.22 -6.66 -6.17
N GLY A 56 18.48 -6.71 -4.87
CA GLY A 56 19.35 -7.73 -4.27
C GLY A 56 20.76 -7.75 -4.86
N GLY A 57 21.23 -6.62 -5.37
CA GLY A 57 22.52 -6.49 -6.05
C GLY A 57 22.54 -6.95 -7.52
N GLN A 58 21.40 -7.35 -8.09
CA GLN A 58 21.26 -7.71 -9.51
C GLN A 58 20.62 -6.57 -10.30
N PRO A 59 20.91 -6.43 -11.62
CA PRO A 59 20.13 -5.55 -12.49
C PRO A 59 18.64 -5.84 -12.39
N ALA A 60 17.81 -4.80 -12.36
CA ALA A 60 16.37 -4.93 -12.26
C ALA A 60 15.65 -4.11 -13.32
N ARG A 61 14.56 -4.67 -13.86
CA ARG A 61 13.64 -4.01 -14.79
C ARG A 61 12.23 -3.99 -14.23
N TYR A 62 11.55 -2.86 -14.38
CA TYR A 62 10.20 -2.63 -13.90
C TYR A 62 9.25 -2.47 -15.08
N VAL A 63 8.23 -3.33 -15.17
CA VAL A 63 7.19 -3.28 -16.21
C VAL A 63 5.93 -2.70 -15.59
N VAL A 64 5.62 -1.44 -15.87
CA VAL A 64 4.52 -0.70 -15.26
C VAL A 64 3.30 -0.69 -16.18
N LEU A 65 2.16 -1.13 -15.68
CA LEU A 65 0.87 -1.14 -16.36
C LEU A 65 -0.17 -0.36 -15.53
N ASP A 66 -1.09 0.32 -16.23
CA ASP A 66 -2.23 1.01 -15.63
C ASP A 66 -3.48 0.12 -15.71
N ASP A 67 -4.11 -0.13 -14.56
CA ASP A 67 -5.37 -0.87 -14.51
C ASP A 67 -6.60 0.03 -14.70
N GLY A 68 -6.44 1.35 -14.64
CA GLY A 68 -7.54 2.32 -14.77
C GLY A 68 -8.61 2.20 -13.69
N THR A 69 -8.27 1.59 -12.55
CA THR A 69 -9.22 1.23 -11.47
C THR A 69 -10.28 0.19 -11.94
N ASP A 70 -10.00 -0.54 -13.02
CA ASP A 70 -10.87 -1.59 -13.58
C ASP A 70 -10.35 -2.97 -13.20
N VAL A 71 -11.17 -3.75 -12.49
CA VAL A 71 -10.81 -5.08 -11.97
C VAL A 71 -10.46 -6.06 -13.11
N SER A 72 -11.20 -6.01 -14.21
CA SER A 72 -10.95 -6.91 -15.35
C SER A 72 -9.64 -6.58 -16.05
N ARG A 73 -9.30 -5.29 -16.15
CA ARG A 73 -8.02 -4.83 -16.69
C ARG A 73 -6.87 -5.23 -15.78
N ALA A 74 -7.00 -5.08 -14.45
CA ALA A 74 -6.00 -5.53 -13.48
C ALA A 74 -5.68 -7.02 -13.65
N VAL A 75 -6.69 -7.88 -13.78
CA VAL A 75 -6.49 -9.32 -14.04
C VAL A 75 -5.78 -9.56 -15.38
N LYS A 76 -6.17 -8.83 -16.46
CA LYS A 76 -5.47 -8.92 -17.76
C LYS A 76 -4.01 -8.48 -17.65
N ASN A 77 -3.74 -7.40 -16.94
CA ASN A 77 -2.39 -6.91 -16.68
C ASN A 77 -1.55 -7.98 -15.94
N MET A 78 -2.09 -8.56 -14.87
CA MET A 78 -1.39 -9.61 -14.12
C MET A 78 -1.10 -10.84 -14.99
N ARG A 79 -2.05 -11.27 -15.83
CA ARG A 79 -1.84 -12.38 -16.78
C ARG A 79 -0.74 -12.02 -17.79
N LYS A 80 -0.75 -10.81 -18.35
CA LYS A 80 0.30 -10.33 -19.24
C LYS A 80 1.67 -10.34 -18.56
N LEU A 81 1.77 -9.74 -17.38
CA LEU A 81 3.01 -9.67 -16.62
C LEU A 81 3.59 -11.06 -16.32
N THR A 82 2.74 -12.03 -15.97
CA THR A 82 3.19 -13.39 -15.61
C THR A 82 3.49 -14.27 -16.81
N SER A 83 2.68 -14.19 -17.90
CA SER A 83 2.78 -15.11 -19.05
C SER A 83 3.67 -14.57 -20.17
N GLU A 84 3.62 -13.26 -20.47
CA GLU A 84 4.35 -12.64 -21.57
C GLU A 84 5.67 -12.01 -21.07
N ASP A 85 5.59 -11.15 -20.03
CA ASP A 85 6.74 -10.44 -19.48
C ASP A 85 7.56 -11.30 -18.51
N LYS A 86 7.02 -12.46 -18.05
CA LYS A 86 7.64 -13.48 -17.20
C LYS A 86 8.29 -12.90 -15.94
N VAL A 87 7.55 -12.02 -15.27
CA VAL A 87 8.05 -11.32 -14.09
C VAL A 87 8.32 -12.26 -12.90
N ASP A 88 9.27 -11.89 -12.06
CA ASP A 88 9.64 -12.62 -10.86
C ASP A 88 8.72 -12.32 -9.67
N ALA A 89 8.14 -11.12 -9.66
CA ALA A 89 7.11 -10.70 -8.70
C ALA A 89 6.24 -9.60 -9.30
N ILE A 90 5.07 -9.35 -8.67
CA ILE A 90 4.17 -8.24 -8.99
C ILE A 90 4.09 -7.30 -7.79
N VAL A 91 4.14 -5.98 -8.02
CA VAL A 91 3.82 -4.94 -7.04
C VAL A 91 2.52 -4.24 -7.45
N GLY A 92 1.62 -4.05 -6.51
CA GLY A 92 0.24 -3.63 -6.77
C GLY A 92 -0.73 -4.82 -6.74
N PRO A 93 -2.00 -4.61 -7.10
CA PRO A 93 -2.63 -3.33 -7.46
C PRO A 93 -2.93 -2.43 -6.24
N ASN A 94 -3.50 -1.25 -6.54
CA ASN A 94 -3.83 -0.27 -5.48
C ASN A 94 -5.21 -0.49 -4.83
N THR A 95 -6.08 -1.33 -5.39
CA THR A 95 -7.43 -1.54 -4.88
C THR A 95 -7.64 -2.96 -4.38
N THR A 96 -8.41 -3.11 -3.30
CA THR A 96 -8.73 -4.43 -2.72
C THR A 96 -9.41 -5.34 -3.73
N ALA A 97 -10.36 -4.81 -4.51
CA ALA A 97 -11.10 -5.61 -5.50
C ALA A 97 -10.17 -6.18 -6.58
N ALA A 98 -9.23 -5.38 -7.10
CA ALA A 98 -8.27 -5.82 -8.10
C ALA A 98 -7.28 -6.85 -7.52
N ALA A 99 -6.79 -6.64 -6.28
CA ALA A 99 -5.90 -7.59 -5.61
C ALA A 99 -6.57 -8.95 -5.39
N LEU A 100 -7.82 -8.96 -4.93
CA LEU A 100 -8.59 -10.20 -4.75
C LEU A 100 -8.84 -10.94 -6.05
N ALA A 101 -9.18 -10.23 -7.12
CA ALA A 101 -9.42 -10.83 -8.44
C ALA A 101 -8.14 -11.43 -9.07
N GLY A 102 -6.97 -10.95 -8.68
CA GLY A 102 -5.68 -11.44 -9.15
C GLY A 102 -5.19 -12.73 -8.47
N LEU A 103 -5.77 -13.13 -7.33
CA LEU A 103 -5.25 -14.26 -6.53
C LEU A 103 -5.15 -15.58 -7.30
N ASP A 104 -6.11 -15.86 -8.18
CA ASP A 104 -6.07 -17.08 -9.01
C ASP A 104 -4.88 -17.06 -9.98
N VAL A 105 -4.56 -15.90 -10.58
CA VAL A 105 -3.40 -15.75 -11.47
C VAL A 105 -2.10 -16.03 -10.73
N LEU A 106 -1.97 -15.53 -9.48
CA LEU A 106 -0.77 -15.76 -8.66
C LEU A 106 -0.59 -17.24 -8.31
N ALA A 107 -1.69 -17.91 -7.92
CA ALA A 107 -1.67 -19.33 -7.57
C ALA A 107 -1.34 -20.22 -8.78
N GLU A 108 -1.93 -19.90 -9.97
CA GLU A 108 -1.68 -20.61 -11.23
C GLU A 108 -0.22 -20.51 -11.69
N THR A 109 0.39 -19.32 -11.51
CA THR A 109 1.72 -19.03 -12.07
C THR A 109 2.86 -19.16 -11.07
N GLY A 110 2.55 -19.31 -9.78
CA GLY A 110 3.55 -19.32 -8.72
C GLY A 110 4.35 -18.00 -8.68
N THR A 111 3.66 -16.84 -8.86
CA THR A 111 4.30 -15.52 -8.87
C THR A 111 3.91 -14.75 -7.60
N PRO A 112 4.86 -14.35 -6.75
CA PRO A 112 4.54 -13.57 -5.55
C PRO A 112 4.07 -12.16 -5.92
N MET A 113 3.08 -11.66 -5.18
CA MET A 113 2.57 -10.30 -5.27
C MET A 113 2.78 -9.56 -3.95
N VAL A 114 3.22 -8.31 -4.03
CA VAL A 114 3.18 -7.35 -2.92
C VAL A 114 2.10 -6.32 -3.24
N ALA A 115 0.88 -6.56 -2.78
CA ALA A 115 -0.25 -5.67 -3.01
C ALA A 115 -0.05 -4.30 -2.34
N LEU A 116 -0.50 -3.24 -2.99
CA LEU A 116 -0.52 -1.87 -2.48
C LEU A 116 -1.94 -1.45 -2.04
N ALA A 117 -2.72 -2.44 -1.60
CA ALA A 117 -4.08 -2.30 -1.10
C ALA A 117 -4.17 -2.79 0.36
N ALA A 118 -5.05 -2.16 1.16
CA ALA A 118 -4.97 -2.24 2.61
C ALA A 118 -5.68 -3.44 3.25
N SER A 119 -6.71 -4.01 2.61
CA SER A 119 -7.57 -4.99 3.26
C SER A 119 -6.83 -6.29 3.63
N ALA A 120 -7.04 -6.77 4.86
CA ALA A 120 -6.49 -8.02 5.36
C ALA A 120 -6.96 -9.24 4.55
N VAL A 121 -8.17 -9.20 3.97
CA VAL A 121 -8.73 -10.31 3.18
C VAL A 121 -7.90 -10.67 1.93
N ILE A 122 -6.97 -9.81 1.52
CA ILE A 122 -6.05 -10.09 0.41
C ILE A 122 -5.08 -11.22 0.80
N VAL A 123 -4.64 -11.23 2.05
CA VAL A 123 -3.61 -12.15 2.56
C VAL A 123 -4.15 -13.13 3.60
N GLU A 124 -5.34 -12.92 4.12
CA GLU A 124 -5.95 -13.76 5.15
C GLU A 124 -7.22 -14.50 4.63
N PRO A 125 -7.42 -15.76 5.07
CA PRO A 125 -6.48 -16.56 5.88
C PRO A 125 -5.31 -17.09 5.06
N THR A 126 -4.10 -17.13 5.63
CA THR A 126 -2.89 -17.65 4.96
C THR A 126 -2.97 -19.15 4.66
N SER A 127 -3.91 -19.88 5.27
CA SER A 127 -4.20 -21.27 4.97
C SER A 127 -4.92 -21.49 3.63
N ASP A 128 -5.46 -20.45 3.01
CA ASP A 128 -6.04 -20.52 1.68
C ASP A 128 -4.92 -20.58 0.62
N PRO A 129 -4.82 -21.67 -0.17
CA PRO A 129 -3.77 -21.81 -1.18
C PRO A 129 -3.69 -20.66 -2.19
N LYS A 130 -4.81 -19.96 -2.47
CA LYS A 130 -4.84 -18.81 -3.37
C LYS A 130 -4.06 -17.62 -2.81
N ARG A 131 -3.91 -17.53 -1.49
CA ARG A 131 -3.20 -16.45 -0.79
C ARG A 131 -1.74 -16.78 -0.48
N ALA A 132 -1.29 -18.00 -0.75
CA ALA A 132 0.08 -18.41 -0.50
C ALA A 132 1.14 -17.57 -1.22
N TRP A 133 0.76 -16.85 -2.28
CA TRP A 133 1.62 -15.99 -3.08
C TRP A 133 1.33 -14.50 -2.92
N ALA A 134 0.36 -14.14 -2.07
CA ALA A 134 -0.05 -12.77 -1.84
C ALA A 134 0.55 -12.21 -0.55
N PHE A 135 1.27 -11.11 -0.67
CA PHE A 135 1.77 -10.24 0.40
C PHE A 135 1.20 -8.84 0.20
N LYS A 136 1.33 -7.95 1.19
CA LYS A 136 0.87 -6.56 1.04
C LYS A 136 1.70 -5.59 1.89
N MET A 137 1.78 -4.34 1.45
CA MET A 137 2.49 -3.27 2.15
C MET A 137 1.62 -2.40 3.05
N PRO A 138 0.43 -1.89 2.62
CA PRO A 138 -0.36 -1.05 3.51
C PRO A 138 -0.75 -1.79 4.78
N GLN A 139 -0.88 -1.07 5.87
CA GLN A 139 -1.31 -1.61 7.16
C GLN A 139 -2.69 -2.28 7.05
N ASN A 140 -2.93 -3.30 7.86
CA ASN A 140 -4.25 -3.94 7.94
C ASN A 140 -5.30 -2.96 8.45
N ASP A 141 -6.51 -3.03 7.90
CA ASP A 141 -7.65 -2.22 8.34
C ASP A 141 -7.93 -2.42 9.84
N SER A 142 -7.71 -3.63 10.38
CA SER A 142 -7.85 -3.92 11.82
C SER A 142 -6.88 -3.09 12.67
N LEU A 143 -5.62 -2.97 12.24
CA LEU A 143 -4.61 -2.17 12.94
C LEU A 143 -5.00 -0.68 12.94
N MET A 144 -5.47 -0.18 11.80
CA MET A 144 -5.89 1.21 11.65
C MET A 144 -7.24 1.52 12.32
N ALA A 145 -8.20 0.60 12.26
CA ALA A 145 -9.48 0.73 12.93
C ALA A 145 -9.33 0.76 14.47
N SER A 146 -8.42 -0.05 15.00
CA SER A 146 -8.19 -0.08 16.45
C SER A 146 -7.65 1.26 16.98
N VAL A 147 -6.75 1.93 16.25
CA VAL A 147 -6.23 3.24 16.68
C VAL A 147 -7.29 4.33 16.59
N LEU A 148 -8.16 4.28 15.57
CA LEU A 148 -9.30 5.20 15.47
C LEU A 148 -10.27 5.04 16.65
N ALA A 149 -10.66 3.81 16.95
CA ALA A 149 -11.59 3.54 18.06
C ALA A 149 -11.00 3.95 19.42
N GLN A 150 -9.69 3.75 19.61
CA GLN A 150 -8.97 4.21 20.82
C GLN A 150 -8.95 5.73 20.93
N ASP A 151 -8.67 6.45 19.85
CA ASP A 151 -8.67 7.92 19.84
C ASP A 151 -10.08 8.48 20.08
N MET A 152 -11.10 7.92 19.45
CA MET A 152 -12.50 8.28 19.69
C MET A 152 -12.87 8.11 21.16
N LYS A 153 -12.55 6.95 21.76
CA LYS A 153 -12.80 6.68 23.18
C LYS A 153 -12.08 7.68 24.09
N LYS A 154 -10.80 7.95 23.83
CA LYS A 154 -9.99 8.92 24.59
C LYS A 154 -10.59 10.33 24.55
N LYS A 155 -11.21 10.71 23.43
CA LYS A 155 -11.90 12.00 23.24
C LYS A 155 -13.35 12.01 23.74
N GLY A 156 -13.81 10.94 24.38
CA GLY A 156 -15.14 10.87 25.00
C GLY A 156 -16.28 10.62 24.02
N VAL A 157 -16.01 10.24 22.77
CA VAL A 157 -17.01 9.79 21.80
C VAL A 157 -17.71 8.55 22.35
N LYS A 158 -19.05 8.52 22.28
CA LYS A 158 -19.88 7.39 22.71
C LYS A 158 -20.60 6.74 21.53
N SER A 159 -21.00 7.56 20.55
CA SER A 159 -21.72 7.10 19.37
C SER A 159 -21.02 7.54 18.08
N VAL A 160 -20.98 6.65 17.09
CA VAL A 160 -20.33 6.90 15.80
C VAL A 160 -21.22 6.45 14.65
N ALA A 161 -21.27 7.23 13.59
CA ALA A 161 -21.84 6.79 12.32
C ALA A 161 -20.72 6.39 11.35
N PHE A 162 -20.99 5.35 10.58
CA PHE A 162 -20.11 4.86 9.53
C PHE A 162 -20.69 5.17 8.16
N ILE A 163 -19.88 5.72 7.26
CA ILE A 163 -20.21 5.87 5.84
C ILE A 163 -19.01 5.39 5.01
N GLY A 164 -19.17 4.29 4.27
CA GLY A 164 -18.05 3.64 3.59
C GLY A 164 -18.31 3.33 2.13
N PHE A 165 -17.24 3.03 1.37
CA PHE A 165 -17.39 2.55 0.00
C PHE A 165 -18.27 1.31 -0.07
N ALA A 166 -19.05 1.20 -1.14
CA ALA A 166 -19.86 0.02 -1.47
C ALA A 166 -19.03 -0.97 -2.30
N ASP A 167 -17.84 -1.33 -1.80
CA ASP A 167 -16.92 -2.29 -2.39
C ASP A 167 -16.19 -3.09 -1.30
N SER A 168 -15.32 -4.03 -1.72
CA SER A 168 -14.57 -4.89 -0.80
C SER A 168 -13.67 -4.14 0.19
N TYR A 169 -13.22 -2.92 -0.14
CA TYR A 169 -12.49 -2.06 0.81
C TYR A 169 -13.43 -1.55 1.92
N GLY A 170 -14.57 -1.01 1.54
CA GLY A 170 -15.57 -0.54 2.53
C GLY A 170 -16.15 -1.68 3.38
N ASP A 171 -16.28 -2.90 2.81
CA ASP A 171 -16.71 -4.09 3.56
C ASP A 171 -15.66 -4.52 4.59
N SER A 172 -14.38 -4.50 4.22
CA SER A 172 -13.28 -4.76 5.14
C SER A 172 -13.27 -3.76 6.30
N TRP A 173 -13.34 -2.46 5.97
CA TRP A 173 -13.38 -1.41 6.98
C TRP A 173 -14.60 -1.52 7.92
N TRP A 174 -15.77 -1.85 7.37
CA TRP A 174 -16.96 -2.07 8.17
C TRP A 174 -16.76 -3.19 9.19
N LYS A 175 -16.25 -4.34 8.73
CA LYS A 175 -15.98 -5.49 9.58
C LYS A 175 -15.00 -5.14 10.71
N GLU A 176 -13.85 -4.59 10.34
CA GLU A 176 -12.76 -4.33 11.28
C GLU A 176 -13.09 -3.17 12.24
N PHE A 177 -13.73 -2.10 11.74
CA PHE A 177 -14.12 -0.98 12.58
C PHE A 177 -15.28 -1.35 13.53
N SER A 178 -16.24 -2.16 13.09
CA SER A 178 -17.32 -2.63 13.96
C SER A 178 -16.77 -3.42 15.15
N ALA A 179 -15.79 -4.30 14.92
CA ALA A 179 -15.13 -5.05 15.98
C ALA A 179 -14.33 -4.12 16.92
N ALA A 180 -13.57 -3.17 16.36
CA ALA A 180 -12.81 -2.20 17.15
C ALA A 180 -13.71 -1.26 17.96
N ALA A 181 -14.81 -0.79 17.40
CA ALA A 181 -15.79 0.05 18.07
C ALA A 181 -16.44 -0.69 19.24
N GLN A 182 -16.86 -1.95 19.03
CA GLN A 182 -17.39 -2.80 20.10
C GLN A 182 -16.38 -2.99 21.24
N ALA A 183 -15.13 -3.30 20.93
CA ALA A 183 -14.07 -3.45 21.92
C ALA A 183 -13.77 -2.15 22.69
N ALA A 184 -13.94 -1.00 22.06
CA ALA A 184 -13.77 0.31 22.68
C ALA A 184 -15.02 0.77 23.47
N GLY A 185 -16.17 0.09 23.33
CA GLY A 185 -17.45 0.48 23.92
C GLY A 185 -18.15 1.62 23.19
N LEU A 186 -17.86 1.82 21.89
CA LEU A 186 -18.52 2.78 21.03
C LEU A 186 -19.80 2.17 20.42
N GLN A 187 -20.89 2.94 20.39
CA GLN A 187 -22.13 2.54 19.74
C GLN A 187 -22.14 3.01 18.28
N ILE A 188 -22.29 2.09 17.32
CA ILE A 188 -22.53 2.46 15.92
C ILE A 188 -24.02 2.75 15.73
N VAL A 189 -24.37 4.00 15.42
CA VAL A 189 -25.76 4.49 15.34
C VAL A 189 -26.30 4.60 13.93
N ALA A 190 -25.43 4.58 12.91
CA ALA A 190 -25.81 4.53 11.51
C ALA A 190 -24.72 3.88 10.67
N GLN A 191 -25.13 3.21 9.58
CA GLN A 191 -24.24 2.61 8.58
C GLN A 191 -24.78 2.93 7.20
N GLU A 192 -23.99 3.66 6.41
CA GLU A 192 -24.33 4.01 5.03
C GLU A 192 -23.19 3.64 4.07
N ARG A 193 -23.54 3.50 2.79
CA ARG A 193 -22.61 3.13 1.72
C ARG A 193 -22.70 4.09 0.56
N PHE A 194 -21.57 4.28 -0.16
CA PHE A 194 -21.51 5.07 -1.39
C PHE A 194 -20.50 4.46 -2.38
N GLN A 195 -20.69 4.76 -3.66
CA GLN A 195 -19.80 4.33 -4.72
C GLN A 195 -18.65 5.32 -4.92
N ARG A 196 -17.51 4.85 -5.40
CA ARG A 196 -16.36 5.72 -5.74
C ARG A 196 -16.71 6.76 -6.82
N THR A 197 -17.72 6.48 -7.63
CA THR A 197 -18.17 7.31 -8.76
C THR A 197 -19.42 8.12 -8.46
N ASP A 198 -19.94 8.07 -7.24
CA ASP A 198 -21.12 8.84 -6.87
C ASP A 198 -20.84 10.35 -6.99
N ALA A 199 -21.75 11.05 -7.64
CA ALA A 199 -21.73 12.52 -7.72
C ALA A 199 -22.47 13.17 -6.54
N SER A 200 -23.24 12.39 -5.76
CA SER A 200 -23.99 12.88 -4.59
C SER A 200 -24.16 11.77 -3.57
N VAL A 201 -24.01 12.12 -2.30
CA VAL A 201 -24.26 11.26 -1.13
C VAL A 201 -25.26 11.90 -0.16
N MET A 202 -26.14 12.72 -0.69
CA MET A 202 -27.10 13.51 0.09
C MET A 202 -28.00 12.63 0.99
N GLY A 203 -28.53 11.53 0.42
CA GLY A 203 -29.39 10.60 1.16
C GLY A 203 -28.67 9.97 2.35
N GLN A 204 -27.43 9.54 2.12
CA GLN A 204 -26.57 8.94 3.14
C GLN A 204 -26.24 9.97 4.24
N ALA A 205 -25.84 11.18 3.86
CA ALA A 205 -25.51 12.24 4.80
C ALA A 205 -26.70 12.61 5.70
N LEU A 206 -27.91 12.74 5.16
CA LEU A 206 -29.12 13.05 5.93
C LEU A 206 -29.46 11.95 6.95
N LYS A 207 -29.30 10.67 6.58
CA LYS A 207 -29.51 9.54 7.52
C LYS A 207 -28.48 9.54 8.64
N VAL A 208 -27.19 9.78 8.29
CA VAL A 208 -26.10 9.91 9.28
C VAL A 208 -26.39 11.05 10.27
N ILE A 209 -26.74 12.24 9.76
CA ILE A 209 -27.06 13.40 10.63
C ILE A 209 -28.30 13.12 11.48
N GLY A 210 -29.34 12.48 10.91
CA GLY A 210 -30.56 12.12 11.62
C GLY A 210 -30.34 11.17 12.80
N ALA A 211 -29.31 10.33 12.72
CA ALA A 211 -28.89 9.43 13.81
C ALA A 211 -28.16 10.16 14.97
N LYS A 212 -27.80 11.42 14.79
CA LYS A 212 -27.13 12.30 15.79
C LYS A 212 -25.89 11.67 16.42
N PRO A 213 -24.91 11.19 15.62
CA PRO A 213 -23.69 10.59 16.15
C PRO A 213 -22.78 11.66 16.79
N ASP A 214 -22.01 11.27 17.83
CA ASP A 214 -20.95 12.12 18.38
C ASP A 214 -19.81 12.31 17.38
N ALA A 215 -19.52 11.30 16.54
CA ALA A 215 -18.49 11.35 15.50
C ALA A 215 -18.95 10.61 14.23
N VAL A 216 -18.34 10.92 13.09
CA VAL A 216 -18.53 10.18 11.84
C VAL A 216 -17.19 9.60 11.37
N LEU A 217 -17.19 8.32 11.01
CA LEU A 217 -16.09 7.70 10.26
C LEU A 217 -16.47 7.57 8.78
N ILE A 218 -15.64 8.13 7.90
CA ILE A 218 -15.76 7.96 6.46
C ILE A 218 -14.70 6.94 6.02
N ALA A 219 -15.15 5.77 5.58
CA ALA A 219 -14.29 4.68 5.13
C ALA A 219 -14.18 4.68 3.60
N GLY A 220 -13.42 5.63 3.09
CA GLY A 220 -13.09 5.80 1.69
C GLY A 220 -11.59 5.94 1.44
N ALA A 221 -11.21 6.16 0.20
CA ALA A 221 -9.81 6.36 -0.22
C ALA A 221 -9.71 7.30 -1.41
N GLY A 222 -8.63 8.10 -1.45
CA GLY A 222 -8.41 9.11 -2.48
C GLY A 222 -9.46 10.23 -2.47
N THR A 223 -9.58 10.92 -3.59
CA THR A 223 -10.47 12.09 -3.75
C THR A 223 -11.96 11.80 -3.50
N PRO A 224 -12.53 10.62 -3.84
CA PRO A 224 -13.93 10.34 -3.56
C PRO A 224 -14.33 10.44 -2.08
N SER A 225 -13.36 10.26 -1.15
CA SER A 225 -13.62 10.37 0.29
C SER A 225 -13.95 11.79 0.76
N ALA A 226 -13.66 12.80 -0.03
CA ALA A 226 -13.99 14.19 0.31
C ALA A 226 -15.50 14.48 0.16
N LEU A 227 -16.18 13.79 -0.75
CA LEU A 227 -17.61 14.05 -1.04
C LEU A 227 -18.52 13.86 0.18
N PRO A 228 -18.46 12.73 0.94
CA PRO A 228 -19.28 12.58 2.14
C PRO A 228 -18.99 13.65 3.20
N GLN A 229 -17.73 14.01 3.41
CA GLN A 229 -17.34 15.01 4.39
C GLN A 229 -17.91 16.38 4.06
N LYS A 230 -17.71 16.86 2.81
CA LYS A 230 -18.26 18.12 2.33
C LYS A 230 -19.78 18.15 2.49
N THR A 231 -20.47 17.08 2.06
CA THR A 231 -21.94 16.98 2.17
C THR A 231 -22.41 17.02 3.63
N LEU A 232 -21.73 16.36 4.56
CA LEU A 232 -22.06 16.42 5.99
C LEU A 232 -21.94 17.84 6.55
N LEU A 233 -20.85 18.53 6.24
CA LEU A 233 -20.60 19.91 6.70
C LEU A 233 -21.61 20.91 6.09
N GLU A 234 -21.88 20.81 4.79
CA GLU A 234 -22.90 21.61 4.09
C GLU A 234 -24.30 21.43 4.70
N ARG A 235 -24.59 20.24 5.27
CA ARG A 235 -25.86 19.93 5.95
C ARG A 235 -25.82 20.22 7.44
N GLY A 236 -24.78 20.89 7.94
CA GLY A 236 -24.69 21.41 9.28
C GLY A 236 -24.18 20.41 10.34
N TYR A 237 -23.58 19.30 9.94
CA TYR A 237 -22.87 18.44 10.88
C TYR A 237 -21.66 19.20 11.46
N LYS A 238 -21.48 19.14 12.80
CA LYS A 238 -20.43 19.88 13.51
C LYS A 238 -19.54 18.99 14.39
N GLY A 239 -19.85 17.69 14.47
CA GLY A 239 -19.05 16.74 15.23
C GLY A 239 -17.72 16.42 14.51
N PRO A 240 -16.77 15.79 15.21
CA PRO A 240 -15.52 15.35 14.62
C PRO A 240 -15.76 14.35 13.49
N ILE A 241 -14.99 14.51 12.42
CA ILE A 241 -14.97 13.61 11.29
C ILE A 241 -13.64 12.88 11.28
N TYR A 242 -13.73 11.56 11.20
CA TYR A 242 -12.62 10.65 11.04
C TYR A 242 -12.62 10.08 9.63
N GLN A 243 -11.44 9.90 9.09
CA GLN A 243 -11.22 9.25 7.80
C GLN A 243 -10.32 8.04 7.99
N THR A 244 -10.18 7.20 6.97
CA THR A 244 -9.19 6.12 6.95
C THR A 244 -7.83 6.63 6.48
N HIS A 245 -6.79 5.80 6.60
CA HIS A 245 -5.47 6.10 5.99
C HIS A 245 -5.55 6.24 4.46
N GLY A 246 -6.65 5.81 3.84
CA GLY A 246 -6.90 5.96 2.42
C GLY A 246 -6.95 7.40 1.89
N ILE A 247 -7.07 8.41 2.78
CA ILE A 247 -7.05 9.82 2.39
C ILE A 247 -5.63 10.40 2.21
N GLY A 248 -4.59 9.64 2.51
CA GLY A 248 -3.21 10.12 2.48
C GLY A 248 -2.70 10.49 1.08
N THR A 249 -3.42 11.33 0.33
CA THR A 249 -3.06 11.86 -1.00
C THR A 249 -3.17 13.38 -1.02
N LEU A 250 -2.33 14.05 -1.82
CA LEU A 250 -2.39 15.52 -1.96
C LEU A 250 -3.69 15.96 -2.64
N GLU A 251 -4.19 15.16 -3.55
CA GLU A 251 -5.44 15.44 -4.28
C GLU A 251 -6.66 15.45 -3.35
N PHE A 252 -6.63 14.62 -2.28
CA PHE A 252 -7.67 14.70 -1.24
C PHE A 252 -7.67 16.06 -0.53
N LEU A 253 -6.50 16.58 -0.17
CA LEU A 253 -6.36 17.91 0.44
C LEU A 253 -6.85 19.01 -0.51
N GLN A 254 -6.52 18.93 -1.80
CA GLN A 254 -6.93 19.90 -2.81
C GLN A 254 -8.44 19.92 -3.02
N VAL A 255 -9.07 18.73 -3.20
CA VAL A 255 -10.51 18.58 -3.41
C VAL A 255 -11.30 18.93 -2.14
N GLY A 256 -10.79 18.54 -0.99
CA GLY A 256 -11.40 18.81 0.31
C GLY A 256 -11.33 20.28 0.70
N GLY A 257 -10.21 20.95 0.40
CA GLY A 257 -9.99 22.34 0.74
C GLY A 257 -10.16 22.60 2.25
N ARG A 258 -10.91 23.63 2.59
CA ARG A 258 -11.19 23.98 4.00
C ARG A 258 -12.11 22.99 4.71
N ASP A 259 -12.90 22.22 3.96
CA ASP A 259 -13.87 21.30 4.54
C ASP A 259 -13.21 20.06 5.16
N VAL A 260 -11.93 19.80 4.87
CA VAL A 260 -11.20 18.71 5.48
C VAL A 260 -10.24 19.13 6.60
N GLU A 261 -10.22 20.42 6.93
CA GLU A 261 -9.43 20.94 8.05
C GLU A 261 -9.91 20.31 9.38
N GLY A 262 -8.99 19.90 10.24
CA GLY A 262 -9.29 19.23 11.51
C GLY A 262 -9.66 17.75 11.39
N THR A 263 -9.73 17.19 10.18
CA THR A 263 -10.00 15.77 9.96
C THR A 263 -8.95 14.91 10.65
N LEU A 264 -9.39 13.91 11.40
CA LEU A 264 -8.55 12.93 12.08
C LEU A 264 -8.47 11.65 11.26
N PHE A 265 -7.29 11.05 11.17
CA PHE A 265 -7.10 9.82 10.42
C PHE A 265 -5.90 9.03 10.95
N PRO A 266 -5.90 7.68 10.85
CA PRO A 266 -4.71 6.89 11.12
C PRO A 266 -3.81 6.96 9.90
N THR A 267 -2.51 6.91 10.07
CA THR A 267 -1.57 6.90 8.96
C THR A 267 -0.29 6.14 9.29
N GLY A 268 0.45 5.75 8.25
CA GLY A 268 1.82 5.30 8.42
C GLY A 268 2.75 6.44 8.81
N PRO A 269 3.86 6.13 9.50
CA PRO A 269 4.84 7.13 9.94
C PRO A 269 5.40 8.03 8.83
N ALA A 270 5.53 7.53 7.60
CA ALA A 270 6.14 8.27 6.48
C ALA A 270 5.46 9.61 6.21
N VAL A 271 4.13 9.67 6.26
CA VAL A 271 3.35 10.90 5.95
C VAL A 271 3.73 12.05 6.88
N VAL A 272 4.08 11.74 8.11
CA VAL A 272 4.44 12.71 9.18
C VAL A 272 5.89 12.55 9.65
N ALA A 273 6.77 12.05 8.80
CA ALA A 273 8.15 11.66 9.12
C ALA A 273 8.93 12.75 9.89
N ARG A 274 8.77 14.01 9.48
CA ARG A 274 9.47 15.16 10.09
C ARG A 274 9.03 15.44 11.53
N GLU A 275 7.77 15.15 11.85
CA GLU A 275 7.16 15.42 13.15
C GLU A 275 7.22 14.23 14.12
N LEU A 276 7.66 13.04 13.65
CA LEU A 276 7.79 11.87 14.50
C LEU A 276 8.75 12.12 15.68
N PRO A 277 8.49 11.51 16.86
CA PRO A 277 9.43 11.52 17.97
C PRO A 277 10.81 10.99 17.57
N ALA A 278 11.87 11.52 18.19
CA ALA A 278 13.26 11.16 17.85
C ALA A 278 13.56 9.66 18.03
N ASN A 279 12.88 9.01 18.97
CA ASN A 279 13.02 7.59 19.26
C ASN A 279 12.10 6.67 18.43
N ASN A 280 11.36 7.21 17.47
CA ASN A 280 10.53 6.38 16.59
C ASN A 280 11.44 5.48 15.74
N PRO A 281 11.23 4.15 15.72
CA PRO A 281 12.16 3.20 15.11
C PRO A 281 12.30 3.35 13.59
N VAL A 282 11.30 3.96 12.92
CA VAL A 282 11.35 4.16 11.47
C VAL A 282 11.60 5.61 11.06
N LYS A 283 11.77 6.53 12.02
CA LYS A 283 11.97 7.95 11.71
C LYS A 283 13.08 8.17 10.69
N LYS A 284 14.23 7.50 10.88
CA LYS A 284 15.36 7.68 9.97
C LYS A 284 15.02 7.26 8.55
N VAL A 285 14.51 6.04 8.35
CA VAL A 285 14.18 5.52 7.00
C VAL A 285 13.05 6.30 6.35
N ALA A 286 12.06 6.75 7.14
CA ALA A 286 10.97 7.59 6.68
C ALA A 286 11.49 8.97 6.23
N MET A 287 12.41 9.60 6.97
CA MET A 287 13.05 10.86 6.63
C MET A 287 13.94 10.74 5.39
N ASP A 288 14.79 9.71 5.32
CA ASP A 288 15.66 9.47 4.16
C ASP A 288 14.83 9.35 2.86
N PHE A 289 13.68 8.69 2.94
CA PHE A 289 12.76 8.60 1.80
C PHE A 289 12.01 9.91 1.55
N ALA A 290 11.56 10.61 2.61
CA ALA A 290 10.91 11.90 2.46
C ALA A 290 11.81 12.90 1.74
N ASP A 291 13.09 13.00 2.13
CA ASP A 291 14.05 13.89 1.50
C ASP A 291 14.27 13.55 0.02
N LYS A 292 14.38 12.25 -0.30
CA LYS A 292 14.50 11.78 -1.69
C LYS A 292 13.26 12.08 -2.53
N TYR A 293 12.07 11.82 -1.98
CA TYR A 293 10.82 12.01 -2.70
C TYR A 293 10.50 13.49 -2.91
N GLU A 294 10.66 14.28 -1.85
CA GLU A 294 10.37 15.71 -1.88
C GLU A 294 11.35 16.53 -2.72
N ALA A 295 12.59 16.03 -2.92
CA ALA A 295 13.54 16.64 -3.85
C ALA A 295 13.01 16.62 -5.31
N GLU A 296 12.27 15.59 -5.70
CA GLU A 296 11.71 15.44 -7.05
C GLU A 296 10.30 16.04 -7.18
N HIS A 297 9.50 15.98 -6.11
CA HIS A 297 8.06 16.30 -6.18
C HIS A 297 7.65 17.53 -5.36
N GLY A 298 8.61 18.19 -4.70
CA GLY A 298 8.37 19.38 -3.87
C GLY A 298 8.13 19.08 -2.39
N ALA A 299 8.31 20.10 -1.57
CA ALA A 299 8.18 19.98 -0.11
C ALA A 299 6.75 19.55 0.30
N HIS A 300 6.65 18.66 1.29
CA HIS A 300 5.40 18.10 1.82
C HIS A 300 4.60 17.28 0.80
N SER A 301 5.24 16.79 -0.28
CA SER A 301 4.59 15.95 -1.29
C SER A 301 4.52 14.47 -0.90
N LEU A 302 5.25 14.03 0.12
CA LEU A 302 5.25 12.62 0.50
C LEU A 302 3.87 12.19 1.02
N THR A 303 3.41 11.05 0.51
CA THR A 303 2.09 10.49 0.81
C THR A 303 2.21 9.08 1.39
N GLN A 304 1.12 8.58 1.98
CA GLN A 304 1.01 7.19 2.45
C GLN A 304 1.40 6.20 1.35
N PHE A 305 0.85 6.38 0.16
CA PHE A 305 0.99 5.45 -0.97
C PHE A 305 2.38 5.47 -1.59
N ALA A 306 3.04 6.63 -1.60
CA ALA A 306 4.43 6.72 -2.00
C ALA A 306 5.33 5.97 -1.01
N GLY A 307 5.08 6.11 0.29
CA GLY A 307 5.77 5.37 1.35
C GLY A 307 5.59 3.86 1.23
N ASP A 308 4.37 3.40 0.93
CA ASP A 308 4.07 1.97 0.72
C ASP A 308 4.79 1.42 -0.52
N ALA A 309 4.80 2.15 -1.64
CA ALA A 309 5.47 1.73 -2.85
C ALA A 309 7.00 1.62 -2.66
N TYR A 310 7.61 2.59 -1.96
CA TYR A 310 9.04 2.51 -1.67
C TYR A 310 9.37 1.40 -0.67
N GLY A 311 8.51 1.17 0.32
CA GLY A 311 8.60 0.05 1.24
C GLY A 311 8.52 -1.31 0.53
N ALA A 312 7.68 -1.43 -0.51
CA ALA A 312 7.60 -2.64 -1.33
C ALA A 312 8.91 -2.91 -2.07
N TRP A 313 9.56 -1.85 -2.60
CA TRP A 313 10.89 -1.99 -3.19
C TRP A 313 11.92 -2.48 -2.16
N MET A 314 11.96 -1.88 -0.96
CA MET A 314 12.90 -2.28 0.10
C MET A 314 12.68 -3.73 0.54
N LEU A 315 11.42 -4.17 0.64
CA LEU A 315 11.04 -5.53 0.96
C LEU A 315 11.55 -6.51 -0.11
N LEU A 316 11.30 -6.18 -1.39
CA LEU A 316 11.75 -6.99 -2.51
C LEU A 316 13.27 -7.01 -2.63
N ASP A 317 13.97 -5.89 -2.44
CA ASP A 317 15.44 -5.81 -2.47
C ASP A 317 16.05 -6.78 -1.44
N SER A 318 15.55 -6.72 -0.21
CA SER A 318 15.98 -7.62 0.87
C SER A 318 15.64 -9.10 0.58
N ALA A 319 14.44 -9.38 0.05
CA ALA A 319 14.02 -10.75 -0.24
C ALA A 319 14.75 -11.36 -1.44
N VAL A 320 14.96 -10.59 -2.52
CA VAL A 320 15.75 -11.00 -3.69
C VAL A 320 17.19 -11.35 -3.30
N ALA A 321 17.84 -10.51 -2.47
CA ALA A 321 19.18 -10.80 -1.98
C ALA A 321 19.27 -12.14 -1.23
N ARG A 322 18.21 -12.52 -0.50
CA ARG A 322 18.12 -13.83 0.17
C ARG A 322 17.79 -14.97 -0.80
N ALA A 323 16.88 -14.74 -1.75
CA ALA A 323 16.51 -15.73 -2.75
C ALA A 323 17.70 -16.13 -3.63
N LEU A 324 18.51 -15.17 -4.05
CA LEU A 324 19.72 -15.43 -4.85
C LEU A 324 20.74 -16.32 -4.14
N LYS A 325 20.82 -16.28 -2.81
CA LYS A 325 21.72 -17.14 -2.02
C LYS A 325 21.37 -18.63 -2.11
N THR A 326 20.16 -18.96 -2.55
CA THR A 326 19.75 -20.36 -2.79
C THR A 326 20.35 -20.95 -4.07
N GLY A 327 20.91 -20.11 -4.95
CA GLY A 327 21.38 -20.48 -6.27
C GLY A 327 20.30 -20.46 -7.36
N ALA A 328 19.04 -20.19 -7.01
CA ALA A 328 17.95 -20.03 -7.97
C ALA A 328 18.16 -18.77 -8.85
N LYS A 329 17.81 -18.87 -10.13
CA LYS A 329 18.07 -17.82 -11.11
C LYS A 329 16.79 -17.02 -11.41
N PRO A 330 16.83 -15.68 -11.47
CA PRO A 330 15.72 -14.86 -11.94
C PRO A 330 15.09 -15.39 -13.24
N GLY A 331 13.78 -15.21 -13.38
CA GLY A 331 12.98 -15.70 -14.51
C GLY A 331 12.53 -17.17 -14.38
N THR A 332 12.93 -17.91 -13.33
CA THR A 332 12.55 -19.31 -13.13
C THR A 332 11.49 -19.50 -12.04
N ALA A 333 10.75 -20.61 -12.09
CA ALA A 333 9.78 -20.96 -11.08
C ALA A 333 10.47 -21.20 -9.70
N GLU A 334 11.67 -21.76 -9.72
CA GLU A 334 12.50 -21.98 -8.52
C GLU A 334 12.86 -20.66 -7.86
N PHE A 335 13.17 -19.62 -8.65
CA PHE A 335 13.47 -18.31 -8.11
C PHE A 335 12.21 -17.64 -7.50
N ARG A 336 11.08 -17.71 -8.18
CA ARG A 336 9.81 -17.18 -7.63
C ARG A 336 9.44 -17.86 -6.31
N LYS A 337 9.64 -19.17 -6.23
CA LYS A 337 9.44 -19.91 -4.97
C LYS A 337 10.43 -19.46 -3.89
N ALA A 338 11.71 -19.35 -4.22
CA ALA A 338 12.73 -18.88 -3.27
C ALA A 338 12.45 -17.44 -2.82
N LEU A 339 11.96 -16.59 -3.71
CA LEU A 339 11.55 -15.21 -3.40
C LEU A 339 10.34 -15.18 -2.45
N ARG A 340 9.30 -15.99 -2.69
CA ARG A 340 8.17 -16.15 -1.76
C ARG A 340 8.66 -16.60 -0.38
N ASP A 341 9.46 -17.64 -0.33
CA ASP A 341 9.99 -18.18 0.93
C ASP A 341 10.88 -17.14 1.64
N ALA A 342 11.61 -16.30 0.89
CA ALA A 342 12.37 -15.20 1.45
C ALA A 342 11.46 -14.08 1.99
N LEU A 343 10.35 -13.77 1.33
CA LEU A 343 9.35 -12.80 1.83
C LEU A 343 8.78 -13.27 3.18
N GLU A 344 8.39 -14.54 3.32
CA GLU A 344 7.89 -15.14 4.56
C GLU A 344 8.93 -15.15 5.71
N ASN A 345 10.20 -14.98 5.40
CA ASN A 345 11.30 -14.94 6.35
C ASN A 345 11.87 -13.53 6.56
N THR A 346 11.09 -12.47 6.29
CA THR A 346 11.48 -11.09 6.59
C THR A 346 11.38 -10.83 8.09
N ARG A 347 12.45 -10.27 8.69
CA ARG A 347 12.53 -9.97 10.12
C ARG A 347 13.11 -8.57 10.33
N ASP A 348 12.44 -7.81 11.18
CA ASP A 348 12.85 -6.48 11.65
C ASP A 348 13.30 -5.52 10.53
N LEU A 349 12.66 -5.64 9.35
CA LEU A 349 12.95 -4.76 8.23
C LEU A 349 12.23 -3.42 8.41
N ALA A 350 12.98 -2.40 8.74
CA ALA A 350 12.47 -1.04 8.81
C ALA A 350 12.22 -0.49 7.39
N VAL A 351 10.99 -0.07 7.12
CA VAL A 351 10.55 0.60 5.90
C VAL A 351 9.85 1.92 6.27
N PRO A 352 9.58 2.85 5.33
CA PRO A 352 9.04 4.17 5.66
C PRO A 352 7.76 4.14 6.52
N ASN A 353 6.90 3.15 6.33
CA ASN A 353 5.61 3.04 7.02
C ASN A 353 5.59 2.03 8.19
N GLY A 354 6.72 1.49 8.63
CA GLY A 354 6.73 0.57 9.77
C GLY A 354 7.94 -0.36 9.81
N VAL A 355 7.86 -1.38 10.65
CA VAL A 355 8.84 -2.47 10.73
C VAL A 355 8.16 -3.77 10.37
N LEU A 356 8.68 -4.45 9.36
CA LEU A 356 8.11 -5.69 8.83
C LEU A 356 8.68 -6.92 9.51
N ASN A 357 7.78 -7.82 9.93
CA ASN A 357 8.06 -9.16 10.44
C ASN A 357 7.10 -10.16 9.78
N ILE A 358 7.38 -10.51 8.53
CA ILE A 358 6.52 -11.38 7.71
C ILE A 358 6.81 -12.86 8.04
N THR A 359 5.76 -13.67 8.18
CA THR A 359 5.83 -15.10 8.45
C THR A 359 4.86 -15.88 7.55
N PRO A 360 4.97 -17.23 7.46
CA PRO A 360 3.97 -18.02 6.75
C PRO A 360 2.54 -17.92 7.29
N LYS A 361 2.35 -17.34 8.48
CA LYS A 361 1.04 -17.10 9.11
C LYS A 361 0.61 -15.64 9.08
N ASP A 362 1.48 -14.75 8.64
CA ASP A 362 1.22 -13.30 8.54
C ASP A 362 1.99 -12.74 7.34
N HIS A 363 1.30 -12.57 6.21
CA HIS A 363 1.86 -12.04 4.97
C HIS A 363 1.80 -10.50 4.88
N GLN A 364 1.45 -9.82 5.98
CA GLN A 364 1.50 -8.37 6.09
C GLN A 364 2.67 -7.90 6.99
N GLY A 365 2.78 -8.44 8.20
CA GLY A 365 3.96 -8.32 9.06
C GLY A 365 4.14 -7.00 9.79
N PHE A 366 3.22 -6.04 9.72
CA PHE A 366 3.26 -4.80 10.50
C PHE A 366 2.61 -4.96 11.87
N ASP A 367 3.14 -4.24 12.85
CA ASP A 367 2.60 -4.10 14.20
C ASP A 367 2.26 -2.62 14.52
N GLU A 368 2.02 -2.33 15.79
CA GLU A 368 1.64 -0.98 16.24
C GLU A 368 2.66 0.13 15.93
N ARG A 369 3.91 -0.23 15.63
CA ARG A 369 4.94 0.73 15.19
C ARG A 369 4.66 1.32 13.81
N ALA A 370 3.76 0.69 13.03
CA ALA A 370 3.40 1.11 11.69
C ALA A 370 2.19 2.06 11.65
N ARG A 371 1.71 2.56 12.80
CA ARG A 371 0.54 3.44 12.87
C ARG A 371 0.78 4.64 13.77
N VAL A 372 0.27 5.77 13.35
CA VAL A 372 0.16 7.00 14.14
C VAL A 372 -1.17 7.68 13.84
N MET A 373 -1.62 8.57 14.72
CA MET A 373 -2.73 9.47 14.40
C MET A 373 -2.21 10.69 13.65
N GLY A 374 -2.86 11.00 12.56
CA GLY A 374 -2.71 12.23 11.80
C GLY A 374 -3.90 13.16 11.95
N VAL A 375 -3.68 14.43 11.68
CA VAL A 375 -4.69 15.48 11.57
C VAL A 375 -4.39 16.32 10.33
N ILE A 376 -5.42 16.79 9.65
CA ILE A 376 -5.23 17.81 8.61
C ILE A 376 -5.22 19.18 9.29
N LYS A 377 -4.08 19.88 9.15
CA LYS A 377 -3.86 21.19 9.74
C LYS A 377 -3.17 22.12 8.74
N ASP A 378 -3.73 23.32 8.57
CA ASP A 378 -3.23 24.31 7.61
C ASP A 378 -3.07 23.73 6.19
N GLY A 379 -4.02 22.86 5.79
CA GLY A 379 -4.05 22.18 4.49
C GLY A 379 -2.96 21.13 4.31
N LYS A 380 -2.37 20.60 5.39
CA LYS A 380 -1.30 19.58 5.38
C LYS A 380 -1.63 18.44 6.32
N PHE A 381 -1.03 17.29 6.06
CA PHE A 381 -1.01 16.19 7.01
C PHE A 381 -0.01 16.49 8.13
N SER A 382 -0.45 16.41 9.36
CA SER A 382 0.36 16.68 10.56
C SER A 382 0.20 15.56 11.60
N TYR A 383 1.20 15.38 12.43
CA TYR A 383 1.21 14.37 13.48
C TYR A 383 0.26 14.77 14.63
N ALA A 384 -0.69 13.92 14.96
CA ALA A 384 -1.64 14.12 16.05
C ALA A 384 -1.30 13.30 17.32
N GLY A 385 -0.22 12.57 17.29
CA GLY A 385 0.24 11.76 18.44
C GLY A 385 0.04 10.26 18.28
N GLN A 386 0.37 9.54 19.34
CA GLN A 386 -0.06 8.16 19.58
C GLN A 386 -1.34 8.19 20.42
N PRO A 387 -2.30 7.29 20.19
CA PRO A 387 -3.55 7.23 20.94
C PRO A 387 -3.34 6.88 22.42
#